data_744a3b2148fb48870b11d863626fa3cb
#
_entry.id   744a3b2148fb48870b11d863626fa3cb
#
_cell.length_a   1.000
_cell.length_b   1.000
_cell.length_c   1.000
_cell.angle_alpha   90.00
_cell.angle_beta   90.00
_cell.angle_gamma   90.00
#
_symmetry.space_group_name_H-M   'P 1'
#
loop_
_entity.id
_entity.type
_entity.pdbx_description
1 polymer ?
#
loop_
_entity_poly.entity_id
_entity_poly.type
_entity_poly.pdbx_seq_one_letter_code
_entity_poly.pdbx_strand_id
1 'polypeptide(L)'
;MKEQARWLLIMEKAYRGSVETQFADALYVVPDLHRRSGGGCHLALRGPAAGYALRAEPQPPLRLGGRTLDTLPDPRASVVKLLDAGVTVLVERPDLTALGRTAADRLLPGVRVIEAHGLAARWPSYEQVWFL
;
A
#
# COMPACT_ATOMS: atom_id res chain seq x y z
N MET A 1 -12.74 17.38 -17.05
CA MET A 1 -13.18 15.98 -17.09
C MET A 1 -12.57 15.24 -15.90
N LYS A 2 -13.39 14.69 -15.03
CA LYS A 2 -12.88 13.88 -13.92
C LYS A 2 -12.47 12.52 -14.46
N GLU A 3 -11.20 12.18 -14.30
CA GLU A 3 -10.78 10.79 -14.49
C GLU A 3 -11.45 9.96 -13.41
N GLN A 4 -12.27 9.02 -13.85
CA GLN A 4 -12.93 8.11 -12.94
C GLN A 4 -11.98 6.93 -12.67
N ALA A 5 -11.70 6.67 -11.40
CA ALA A 5 -10.95 5.48 -11.04
C ALA A 5 -11.73 4.24 -11.48
N ARG A 6 -11.05 3.34 -12.17
CA ARG A 6 -11.67 2.15 -12.74
C ARG A 6 -11.53 0.93 -11.82
N TRP A 7 -10.35 0.78 -11.23
CA TRP A 7 -10.01 -0.41 -10.46
C TRP A 7 -9.59 -0.04 -9.05
N LEU A 8 -10.10 -0.77 -8.07
CA LEU A 8 -9.69 -0.68 -6.69
C LEU A 8 -8.90 -1.94 -6.34
N LEU A 9 -7.67 -1.74 -5.89
CA LEU A 9 -6.80 -2.79 -5.38
C LEU A 9 -6.75 -2.67 -3.87
N ILE A 10 -6.99 -3.76 -3.15
CA ILE A 10 -7.04 -3.75 -1.69
C ILE A 10 -5.94 -4.67 -1.15
N MET A 11 -5.10 -4.13 -0.28
CA MET A 11 -4.10 -4.90 0.46
C MET A 11 -4.43 -4.85 1.94
N GLU A 12 -4.61 -6.01 2.54
CA GLU A 12 -4.93 -6.16 3.97
C GLU A 12 -3.80 -6.87 4.73
N LYS A 13 -3.10 -7.77 4.08
CA LYS A 13 -2.03 -8.57 4.70
C LYS A 13 -0.71 -7.82 4.63
N ALA A 14 -0.02 -7.77 5.75
CA ALA A 14 1.26 -7.08 5.84
C ALA A 14 2.12 -7.71 6.94
N TYR A 15 3.39 -7.33 6.93
CA TYR A 15 4.36 -7.73 7.96
C TYR A 15 4.50 -9.24 8.12
N ARG A 16 4.33 -9.97 7.05
CA ARG A 16 4.75 -11.36 6.98
C ARG A 16 6.26 -11.43 7.19
N GLY A 17 6.77 -12.58 7.52
CA GLY A 17 8.21 -12.74 7.71
C GLY A 17 9.00 -12.18 6.53
N SER A 18 10.20 -11.65 6.79
CA SER A 18 11.02 -10.98 5.77
C SER A 18 11.26 -11.86 4.54
N VAL A 19 11.41 -13.16 4.73
CA VAL A 19 11.61 -14.10 3.63
C VAL A 19 10.35 -14.25 2.78
N GLU A 20 9.19 -14.27 3.42
CA GLU A 20 7.91 -14.29 2.68
C GLU A 20 7.74 -13.06 1.82
N THR A 21 8.04 -11.88 2.35
CA THR A 21 7.92 -10.63 1.63
C THR A 21 8.84 -10.59 0.41
N GLN A 22 9.99 -11.25 0.48
CA GLN A 22 10.92 -11.35 -0.63
C GLN A 22 10.27 -11.99 -1.87
N PHE A 23 9.35 -12.92 -1.66
CA PHE A 23 8.71 -13.65 -2.74
C PHE A 23 7.27 -13.27 -3.00
N ALA A 24 6.70 -12.38 -2.21
CA ALA A 24 5.27 -12.10 -2.21
C ALA A 24 4.96 -10.60 -2.10
N ASP A 25 5.79 -9.73 -2.69
CA ASP A 25 5.48 -8.30 -2.75
C ASP A 25 4.39 -8.08 -3.80
N ALA A 26 3.13 -8.14 -3.36
CA ALA A 26 1.98 -7.94 -4.24
C ALA A 26 1.94 -6.53 -4.85
N LEU A 27 2.63 -5.57 -4.26
CA LEU A 27 2.69 -4.21 -4.81
C LEU A 27 3.42 -4.14 -6.15
N TYR A 28 4.20 -5.15 -6.48
CA TYR A 28 4.89 -5.23 -7.76
C TYR A 28 3.93 -5.22 -8.97
N VAL A 29 2.74 -5.74 -8.79
CA VAL A 29 1.76 -5.84 -9.88
C VAL A 29 1.03 -4.52 -10.13
N VAL A 30 1.02 -3.62 -9.15
CA VAL A 30 0.19 -2.41 -9.20
C VAL A 30 0.58 -1.46 -10.34
N PRO A 31 1.87 -1.17 -10.60
CA PRO A 31 2.22 -0.27 -11.72
C PRO A 31 1.72 -0.78 -13.06
N ASP A 32 1.76 -2.08 -13.26
CA ASP A 32 1.30 -2.69 -14.51
C ASP A 32 -0.21 -2.59 -14.66
N LEU A 33 -0.94 -2.89 -13.60
CA LEU A 33 -2.39 -2.74 -13.57
C LEU A 33 -2.80 -1.28 -13.76
N HIS A 34 -2.05 -0.34 -13.17
CA HIS A 34 -2.32 1.08 -13.33
C HIS A 34 -2.20 1.51 -14.79
N ARG A 35 -1.15 1.08 -15.49
CA ARG A 35 -0.99 1.35 -16.91
C ARG A 35 -2.11 0.72 -17.74
N ARG A 36 -2.44 -0.52 -17.47
CA ARG A 36 -3.46 -1.27 -18.22
C ARG A 36 -4.86 -0.69 -18.03
N SER A 37 -5.12 -0.09 -16.88
CA SER A 37 -6.40 0.57 -16.60
C SER A 37 -6.46 2.01 -17.14
N GLY A 38 -5.45 2.45 -17.88
CA GLY A 38 -5.39 3.83 -18.38
C GLY A 38 -5.10 4.86 -17.29
N GLY A 39 -4.38 4.47 -16.25
CA GLY A 39 -4.06 5.36 -15.13
C GLY A 39 -5.16 5.43 -14.07
N GLY A 40 -6.09 4.47 -14.05
CA GLY A 40 -7.27 4.51 -13.20
C GLY A 40 -7.23 3.57 -11.99
N CYS A 41 -6.05 3.21 -11.47
CA CYS A 41 -5.96 2.38 -10.26
C CYS A 41 -5.93 3.22 -9.00
N HIS A 42 -6.72 2.80 -8.01
CA HIS A 42 -6.59 3.20 -6.62
C HIS A 42 -6.11 2.00 -5.81
N LEU A 43 -5.20 2.24 -4.86
CA LEU A 43 -4.73 1.23 -3.92
C LEU A 43 -5.23 1.61 -2.52
N ALA A 44 -5.94 0.71 -1.87
CA ALA A 44 -6.35 0.87 -0.48
C ALA A 44 -5.49 -0.05 0.40
N LEU A 45 -4.87 0.54 1.42
CA LEU A 45 -4.10 -0.19 2.43
C LEU A 45 -4.97 -0.26 3.69
N ARG A 46 -5.34 -1.46 4.10
CA ARG A 46 -6.26 -1.70 5.22
C ARG A 46 -5.61 -2.51 6.32
N GLY A 47 -6.09 -2.35 7.54
CA GLY A 47 -5.59 -3.09 8.68
C GLY A 47 -4.07 -2.97 8.81
N PRO A 48 -3.34 -4.07 9.02
CA PRO A 48 -1.87 -4.03 9.16
C PRO A 48 -1.16 -3.42 7.94
N ALA A 49 -1.72 -3.55 6.74
CA ALA A 49 -1.12 -2.99 5.53
C ALA A 49 -1.11 -1.46 5.52
N ALA A 50 -1.95 -0.80 6.32
CA ALA A 50 -1.89 0.65 6.48
C ALA A 50 -0.52 1.12 6.98
N GLY A 51 0.24 0.28 7.66
CA GLY A 51 1.60 0.57 8.09
C GLY A 51 2.57 0.82 6.93
N TYR A 52 2.29 0.31 5.76
CA TYR A 52 3.10 0.58 4.57
C TYR A 52 2.96 2.02 4.06
N ALA A 53 1.96 2.75 4.51
CA ALA A 53 1.77 4.16 4.20
C ALA A 53 2.55 5.11 5.14
N LEU A 54 3.26 4.57 6.12
CA LEU A 54 3.99 5.34 7.11
C LEU A 54 5.48 5.36 6.81
N ARG A 55 6.14 6.49 7.09
CA ARG A 55 7.59 6.57 7.04
C ARG A 55 8.18 5.69 8.14
N ALA A 56 9.21 4.95 7.80
CA ALA A 56 9.95 4.12 8.74
C ALA A 56 11.36 3.88 8.21
N GLU A 57 12.27 3.51 9.12
CA GLU A 57 13.60 3.12 8.74
C GLU A 57 13.57 1.89 7.84
N PRO A 58 14.51 1.81 6.87
CA PRO A 58 14.64 0.61 6.06
C PRO A 58 14.92 -0.61 6.93
N GLN A 59 14.43 -1.76 6.50
CA GLN A 59 14.66 -3.00 7.21
C GLN A 59 16.15 -3.36 7.16
N PRO A 60 16.77 -3.70 8.31
CA PRO A 60 18.16 -4.11 8.31
C PRO A 60 18.33 -5.45 7.57
N PRO A 61 19.55 -5.74 7.08
CA PRO A 61 19.83 -7.02 6.46
C PRO A 61 19.51 -8.17 7.40
N LEU A 62 18.98 -9.26 6.85
CA LEU A 62 18.65 -10.46 7.61
C LEU A 62 19.80 -11.46 7.52
N ARG A 63 20.24 -11.96 8.67
CA ARG A 63 21.24 -13.03 8.74
C ARG A 63 20.55 -14.38 8.93
N LEU A 64 20.80 -15.28 7.98
CA LEU A 64 20.33 -16.67 8.04
C LEU A 64 21.55 -17.58 7.91
N GLY A 65 21.98 -18.14 9.04
CA GLY A 65 23.19 -18.95 9.07
C GLY A 65 24.40 -18.13 8.64
N GLY A 66 25.16 -18.63 7.68
CA GLY A 66 26.33 -17.94 7.13
C GLY A 66 26.02 -16.94 6.01
N ARG A 67 24.74 -16.67 5.73
CA ARG A 67 24.32 -15.80 4.63
C ARG A 67 23.66 -14.54 5.15
N THR A 68 23.89 -13.44 4.46
CA THR A 68 23.24 -12.16 4.72
C THR A 68 22.31 -11.85 3.55
N LEU A 69 21.03 -11.59 3.87
CA LEU A 69 20.03 -11.15 2.92
C LEU A 69 19.89 -9.63 3.06
N ASP A 70 20.40 -8.90 2.09
CA ASP A 70 20.37 -7.43 2.06
C ASP A 70 19.47 -6.88 0.95
N THR A 71 18.78 -7.77 0.24
CA THR A 71 17.88 -7.43 -0.87
C THR A 71 16.41 -7.60 -0.52
N LEU A 72 16.07 -7.45 0.76
CA LEU A 72 14.69 -7.56 1.21
C LEU A 72 13.83 -6.45 0.61
N PRO A 73 12.61 -6.76 0.15
CA PRO A 73 11.74 -5.72 -0.37
C PRO A 73 11.33 -4.76 0.73
N ASP A 74 11.19 -3.51 0.32
CA ASP A 74 10.68 -2.45 1.18
C ASP A 74 9.33 -2.01 0.65
N PRO A 75 8.21 -2.49 1.25
CA PRO A 75 6.88 -2.11 0.78
C PRO A 75 6.60 -0.61 0.86
N ARG A 76 7.24 0.09 1.80
CA ARG A 76 7.08 1.55 1.89
C ARG A 76 7.72 2.26 0.69
N ALA A 77 8.90 1.81 0.28
CA ALA A 77 9.52 2.31 -0.94
C ALA A 77 8.67 2.01 -2.16
N SER A 78 8.03 0.85 -2.20
CA SER A 78 7.09 0.50 -3.26
C SER A 78 5.90 1.46 -3.29
N VAL A 79 5.33 1.80 -2.13
CA VAL A 79 4.23 2.78 -2.05
C VAL A 79 4.66 4.14 -2.57
N VAL A 80 5.87 4.60 -2.22
CA VAL A 80 6.40 5.88 -2.74
C VAL A 80 6.47 5.85 -4.27
N LYS A 81 6.95 4.77 -4.85
CA LYS A 81 7.01 4.62 -6.31
C LYS A 81 5.62 4.65 -6.94
N LEU A 82 4.62 4.05 -6.30
CA LEU A 82 3.25 4.08 -6.79
C LEU A 82 2.68 5.50 -6.76
N LEU A 83 2.94 6.23 -5.68
CA LEU A 83 2.52 7.63 -5.58
C LEU A 83 3.16 8.47 -6.68
N ASP A 84 4.45 8.29 -6.94
CA ASP A 84 5.19 8.98 -7.99
C ASP A 84 4.65 8.63 -9.39
N ALA A 85 4.12 7.42 -9.55
CA ALA A 85 3.52 6.98 -10.81
C ALA A 85 2.06 7.44 -10.99
N GLY A 86 1.51 8.16 -10.02
CA GLY A 86 0.16 8.71 -10.10
C GLY A 86 -0.93 7.80 -9.56
N VAL A 87 -0.57 6.69 -8.90
CA VAL A 87 -1.55 5.83 -8.23
C VAL A 87 -2.08 6.55 -6.99
N THR A 88 -3.40 6.60 -6.83
CA THR A 88 -4.02 7.10 -5.61
C THR A 88 -3.95 6.03 -4.54
N VAL A 89 -3.32 6.36 -3.40
CA VAL A 89 -3.21 5.45 -2.24
C VAL A 89 -4.12 5.96 -1.14
N LEU A 90 -5.02 5.10 -0.67
CA LEU A 90 -6.05 5.41 0.31
C LEU A 90 -5.82 4.64 1.61
N VAL A 91 -6.04 5.29 2.74
CA VAL A 91 -6.02 4.67 4.06
C VAL A 91 -7.22 5.19 4.85
N GLU A 92 -7.96 4.31 5.51
CA GLU A 92 -9.03 4.74 6.40
C GLU A 92 -8.47 5.21 7.74
N ARG A 93 -9.00 6.29 8.27
CA ARG A 93 -8.54 6.89 9.53
C ARG A 93 -8.49 5.90 10.70
N PRO A 94 -9.47 5.02 10.91
CA PRO A 94 -9.39 4.06 12.01
C PRO A 94 -8.18 3.13 11.92
N ASP A 95 -7.75 2.77 10.72
CA ASP A 95 -6.56 1.92 10.55
C ASP A 95 -5.28 2.65 10.98
N LEU A 96 -5.20 3.95 10.70
CA LEU A 96 -4.08 4.76 11.19
C LEU A 96 -4.11 4.87 12.71
N THR A 97 -5.27 5.13 13.29
CA THR A 97 -5.42 5.25 14.74
C THR A 97 -4.99 3.97 15.44
N ALA A 98 -5.30 2.81 14.86
CA ALA A 98 -4.88 1.51 15.41
C ALA A 98 -3.37 1.32 15.42
N LEU A 99 -2.62 2.05 14.58
CA LEU A 99 -1.16 1.97 14.52
C LEU A 99 -0.45 2.90 15.53
N GLY A 100 -1.19 3.66 16.30
CA GLY A 100 -0.66 4.50 17.37
C GLY A 100 -0.90 5.99 17.18
N ARG A 101 -0.61 6.77 18.22
CA ARG A 101 -0.91 8.21 18.26
C ARG A 101 -0.13 9.02 17.24
N THR A 102 1.08 8.59 16.90
CA THR A 102 1.96 9.32 15.98
C THR A 102 1.84 8.86 14.52
N ALA A 103 0.95 7.91 14.24
CA ALA A 103 0.85 7.34 12.91
C ALA A 103 0.54 8.40 11.86
N ALA A 104 -0.42 9.29 12.13
CA ALA A 104 -0.79 10.35 11.19
C ALA A 104 0.39 11.28 10.88
N ASP A 105 1.26 11.54 11.85
CA ASP A 105 2.43 12.41 11.67
C ASP A 105 3.51 11.78 10.78
N ARG A 106 3.48 10.45 10.65
CA ARG A 106 4.45 9.70 9.86
C ARG A 106 3.91 9.28 8.49
N LEU A 107 2.73 9.75 8.13
CA LEU A 107 2.11 9.40 6.86
C LEU A 107 2.99 9.86 5.69
N LEU A 108 3.18 8.98 4.70
CA LEU A 108 3.90 9.32 3.48
C LEU A 108 3.16 10.45 2.74
N PRO A 109 3.90 11.45 2.22
CA PRO A 109 3.28 12.52 1.44
C PRO A 109 2.54 11.96 0.23
N GLY A 110 1.31 12.42 0.03
CA GLY A 110 0.48 11.99 -1.09
C GLY A 110 -0.54 10.91 -0.77
N VAL A 111 -0.36 10.19 0.33
CA VAL A 111 -1.36 9.22 0.79
C VAL A 111 -2.62 9.99 1.25
N ARG A 112 -3.77 9.54 0.80
CA ARG A 112 -5.05 10.16 1.18
C ARG A 112 -5.69 9.38 2.31
N VAL A 113 -6.03 10.10 3.37
CA VAL A 113 -6.79 9.55 4.50
C VAL A 113 -8.27 9.76 4.21
N ILE A 114 -9.04 8.69 4.30
CA ILE A 114 -10.50 8.74 4.20
C ILE A 114 -11.12 8.35 5.53
N GLU A 115 -12.35 8.75 5.75
CA GLU A 115 -13.03 8.47 7.02
C GLU A 115 -13.46 7.00 7.12
N ALA A 116 -13.86 6.60 8.33
CA ALA A 116 -14.36 5.25 8.57
C ALA A 116 -15.47 4.90 7.56
N HIS A 117 -15.41 3.68 7.04
CA HIS A 117 -16.34 3.20 6.01
C HIS A 117 -16.27 3.93 4.67
N GLY A 118 -15.30 4.83 4.49
CA GLY A 118 -15.13 5.57 3.24
C GLY A 118 -14.84 4.67 2.06
N LEU A 119 -14.10 3.57 2.29
CA LEU A 119 -13.82 2.61 1.22
C LEU A 119 -15.10 1.89 0.79
N ALA A 120 -15.92 1.46 1.72
CA ALA A 120 -17.21 0.82 1.41
C ALA A 120 -18.13 1.77 0.62
N ALA A 121 -18.14 3.04 0.96
CA ALA A 121 -18.91 4.05 0.24
C ALA A 121 -18.44 4.25 -1.19
N ARG A 122 -17.14 4.09 -1.45
CA ARG A 122 -16.54 4.24 -2.79
C ARG A 122 -16.66 3.00 -3.65
N TRP A 123 -16.85 1.84 -3.03
CA TRP A 123 -16.80 0.53 -3.68
C TRP A 123 -17.66 0.46 -4.96
N PRO A 124 -18.92 0.87 -4.94
CA PRO A 124 -19.76 0.77 -6.14
C PRO A 124 -19.29 1.61 -7.33
N SER A 125 -18.40 2.58 -7.11
CA SER A 125 -17.91 3.45 -8.17
C SER A 125 -16.80 2.82 -9.01
N TYR A 126 -16.25 1.68 -8.58
CA TYR A 126 -15.18 1.00 -9.31
C TYR A 126 -15.74 -0.06 -10.23
N GLU A 127 -15.10 -0.24 -11.39
CA GLU A 127 -15.46 -1.31 -12.33
C GLU A 127 -15.01 -2.68 -11.83
N GLN A 128 -13.86 -2.72 -11.15
CA GLN A 128 -13.29 -3.96 -10.60
C GLN A 128 -12.69 -3.68 -9.23
N VAL A 129 -12.79 -4.67 -8.36
CA VAL A 129 -12.18 -4.67 -7.03
C VAL A 129 -11.37 -5.95 -6.88
N TRP A 130 -10.11 -5.80 -6.54
CA TRP A 130 -9.16 -6.91 -6.42
C TRP A 130 -8.52 -6.89 -5.05
N PHE A 131 -8.44 -8.05 -4.43
CA PHE A 131 -7.67 -8.24 -3.19
C PHE A 131 -6.30 -8.82 -3.54
N LEU A 132 -5.27 -8.13 -3.10
CA LEU A 132 -3.87 -8.53 -3.33
C LEU A 132 -3.33 -9.43 -2.23
#